data_4236823382e1df082c71b774b2d02dd0
#
_entry.id   4236823382e1df082c71b774b2d02dd0
#
_cell.length_a   1.000
_cell.length_b   1.000
_cell.length_c   1.000
_cell.angle_alpha   90.00
_cell.angle_beta   90.00
_cell.angle_gamma   90.00
#
_symmetry.space_group_name_H-M   'P 1'
#
loop_
_entity.id
_entity.type
_entity.pdbx_description
1 polymer ?
#
loop_
_entity_poly.entity_id
_entity_poly.type
_entity_poly.pdbx_seq_one_letter_code
_entity_poly.pdbx_strand_id
1 'polypeptide(L)'
;MDKVANASSKQIENILLIDATVGLQQLPPKLQEVAVARLEHREVSLKELGTLVPGGPISKSGINHRLRKINQFAEQLQKDA
;
A
#
# COMPACT_ATOMS: atom_id res chain seq x y z
N MET A 1 8.80 -15.57 -17.20
CA MET A 1 8.83 -14.80 -16.98
C MET A 1 9.35 -14.39 -15.96
N ASP A 2 9.80 -13.94 -15.64
CA ASP A 2 10.25 -13.56 -14.77
C ASP A 2 9.97 -12.66 -14.25
N LYS A 3 9.65 -12.45 -13.77
CA LYS A 3 9.33 -11.56 -13.29
C LYS A 3 10.04 -10.96 -12.42
N VAL A 4 10.02 -10.04 -12.36
CA VAL A 4 10.69 -9.29 -11.44
C VAL A 4 9.79 -9.01 -10.29
N ALA A 5 10.03 -9.60 -9.22
CA ALA A 5 9.24 -9.33 -8.05
C ALA A 5 9.82 -8.10 -7.41
N ASN A 6 9.30 -6.94 -7.71
CA ASN A 6 9.78 -5.76 -7.03
C ASN A 6 8.83 -5.39 -5.90
N ALA A 7 9.26 -4.49 -5.03
CA ALA A 7 8.50 -4.13 -3.84
C ALA A 7 7.14 -3.53 -4.19
N SER A 8 7.09 -2.79 -5.29
CA SER A 8 5.83 -2.17 -5.70
C SER A 8 4.78 -3.20 -6.05
N SER A 9 5.17 -4.24 -6.78
CA SER A 9 4.24 -5.30 -7.14
C SER A 9 3.65 -5.96 -5.91
N LYS A 10 4.50 -6.27 -4.94
CA LYS A 10 4.05 -6.92 -3.72
C LYS A 10 3.11 -6.01 -2.94
N GLN A 11 3.44 -4.74 -2.87
CA GLN A 11 2.59 -3.78 -2.18
C GLN A 11 1.22 -3.71 -2.81
N ILE A 12 1.16 -3.66 -4.13
CA ILE A 12 -0.11 -3.59 -4.84
C ILE A 12 -0.92 -4.86 -4.63
N GLU A 13 -0.27 -6.01 -4.67
CA GLU A 13 -0.96 -7.27 -4.42
C GLU A 13 -1.60 -7.29 -3.03
N ASN A 14 -0.86 -6.84 -2.04
CA ASN A 14 -1.37 -6.81 -0.67
C ASN A 14 -2.56 -5.84 -0.54
N ILE A 15 -2.46 -4.69 -1.20
CA ILE A 15 -3.55 -3.74 -1.16
C ILE A 15 -4.81 -4.32 -1.82
N LEU A 16 -4.63 -4.96 -2.96
CA LEU A 16 -5.75 -5.58 -3.66
C LEU A 16 -6.36 -6.71 -2.84
N LEU A 17 -5.53 -7.46 -2.14
CA LEU A 17 -6.01 -8.52 -1.28
C LEU A 17 -6.91 -7.96 -0.18
N ILE A 18 -6.48 -6.87 0.45
CA ILE A 18 -7.27 -6.23 1.49
C ILE A 18 -8.59 -5.74 0.92
N ASP A 19 -8.53 -5.10 -0.24
CA ASP A 19 -9.73 -4.58 -0.88
C ASP A 19 -10.71 -5.69 -1.22
N ALA A 20 -10.20 -6.82 -1.68
CA ALA A 20 -11.05 -7.95 -2.08
C ALA A 20 -11.59 -8.72 -0.89
N THR A 21 -10.93 -8.62 0.26
CA THR A 21 -11.32 -9.39 1.44
C THR A 21 -12.25 -8.62 2.36
N VAL A 22 -11.74 -7.54 2.93
CA VAL A 22 -12.51 -6.75 3.91
C VAL A 22 -12.80 -5.34 3.43
N GLY A 23 -12.12 -4.91 2.36
CA GLY A 23 -12.26 -3.56 1.83
C GLY A 23 -11.24 -2.62 2.41
N LEU A 24 -10.80 -1.66 1.60
CA LEU A 24 -9.80 -0.69 2.04
C LEU A 24 -10.30 0.17 3.20
N GLN A 25 -11.60 0.29 3.33
CA GLN A 25 -12.19 1.09 4.41
C GLN A 25 -11.88 0.52 5.79
N GLN A 26 -11.42 -0.72 5.86
CA GLN A 26 -11.00 -1.31 7.14
C GLN A 26 -9.65 -0.78 7.59
N LEU A 27 -8.90 -0.17 6.70
CA LEU A 27 -7.63 0.44 7.05
C LEU A 27 -7.87 1.78 7.75
N PRO A 28 -6.97 2.18 8.66
CA PRO A 28 -7.02 3.53 9.20
C PRO A 28 -6.97 4.56 8.07
N PRO A 29 -7.57 5.73 8.24
CA PRO A 29 -7.64 6.72 7.16
C PRO A 29 -6.28 7.03 6.53
N LYS A 30 -5.23 7.11 7.32
CA LYS A 30 -3.91 7.42 6.80
C LYS A 30 -3.37 6.31 5.90
N LEU A 31 -3.61 5.06 6.29
CA LEU A 31 -3.19 3.93 5.47
C LEU A 31 -4.06 3.82 4.22
N GLN A 32 -5.33 4.13 4.36
CA GLN A 32 -6.26 4.10 3.25
C GLN A 32 -5.82 5.06 2.14
N GLU A 33 -5.42 6.27 2.52
CA GLU A 33 -4.94 7.26 1.56
C GLU A 33 -3.72 6.76 0.79
N VAL A 34 -2.78 6.14 1.51
CA VAL A 34 -1.58 5.62 0.88
C VAL A 34 -1.94 4.45 -0.05
N ALA A 35 -2.84 3.58 0.39
CA ALA A 35 -3.24 2.44 -0.42
C ALA A 35 -3.87 2.90 -1.74
N VAL A 36 -4.78 3.85 -1.66
CA VAL A 36 -5.44 4.37 -2.86
C VAL A 36 -4.44 5.04 -3.79
N ALA A 37 -3.54 5.86 -3.23
CA ALA A 37 -2.53 6.54 -4.02
C ALA A 37 -1.63 5.52 -4.72
N ARG A 38 -1.26 4.46 -4.03
CA ARG A 38 -0.40 3.43 -4.63
C ARG A 38 -1.10 2.73 -5.80
N LEU A 39 -2.39 2.48 -5.66
CA LEU A 39 -3.13 1.84 -6.74
C LEU A 39 -3.24 2.75 -7.96
N GLU A 40 -3.35 4.06 -7.73
CA GLU A 40 -3.46 5.01 -8.83
C GLU A 40 -2.11 5.29 -9.48
N HIS A 41 -1.03 5.18 -8.72
CA HIS A 41 0.31 5.51 -9.20
C HIS A 41 1.25 4.35 -8.93
N ARG A 42 1.06 3.28 -9.69
CA ARG A 42 1.73 2.01 -9.41
C ARG A 42 3.23 2.03 -9.62
N GLU A 43 3.69 2.89 -10.51
CA GLU A 43 5.10 2.86 -10.92
C GLU A 43 5.95 3.97 -10.34
N VAL A 44 5.36 4.85 -9.53
CA VAL A 44 6.14 5.95 -8.97
C VAL A 44 6.98 5.44 -7.79
N SER A 45 8.06 6.16 -7.52
CA SER A 45 8.91 5.84 -6.37
C SER A 45 8.19 6.20 -5.07
N LEU A 46 8.72 5.72 -3.95
CA LEU A 46 8.15 6.03 -2.65
C LEU A 46 8.19 7.53 -2.38
N LYS A 47 9.29 8.18 -2.78
CA LYS A 47 9.42 9.62 -2.59
C LYS A 47 8.32 10.35 -3.34
N GLU A 48 8.12 9.95 -4.57
CA GLU A 48 7.12 10.60 -5.41
C GLU A 48 5.71 10.31 -4.89
N LEU A 49 5.49 9.08 -4.47
CA LEU A 49 4.20 8.68 -3.93
C LEU A 49 3.82 9.56 -2.74
N GLY A 50 4.81 9.90 -1.91
CA GLY A 50 4.56 10.75 -0.75
C GLY A 50 3.99 12.11 -1.12
N THR A 51 4.31 12.62 -2.31
CA THR A 51 3.79 13.91 -2.76
C THR A 51 2.40 13.80 -3.38
N LEU A 52 1.97 12.59 -3.70
CA LEU A 52 0.71 12.37 -4.38
C LEU A 52 -0.42 11.97 -3.43
N VAL A 53 -0.09 11.64 -2.20
CA VAL A 53 -1.10 11.24 -1.22
C VAL A 53 -1.97 12.44 -0.85
N PRO A 54 -3.29 12.27 -0.78
CA PRO A 54 -4.18 13.39 -0.46
C PRO A 54 -3.85 14.09 0.84
N GLY A 55 -3.40 13.37 1.84
CA GLY A 55 -3.08 13.97 3.12
C GLY A 55 -1.68 14.52 3.22
N GLY A 56 -0.88 14.36 2.15
CA GLY A 56 0.49 14.71 2.22
C GLY A 56 0.85 15.94 1.74
N PRO A 57 2.13 16.42 1.58
CA PRO A 57 3.26 15.52 1.30
C PRO A 57 3.76 14.74 2.53
N ILE A 58 4.18 13.54 2.28
CA ILE A 58 4.70 12.65 3.31
C ILE A 58 6.09 12.24 2.90
N SER A 59 7.01 12.17 3.86
CA SER A 59 8.38 11.78 3.56
C SER A 59 8.45 10.32 3.11
N LYS A 60 9.56 9.98 2.45
CA LYS A 60 9.79 8.61 2.00
C LYS A 60 9.70 7.64 3.18
N SER A 61 10.29 8.01 4.32
CA SER A 61 10.24 7.16 5.51
C SER A 61 8.81 6.96 5.99
N GLY A 62 8.00 8.03 5.97
CA GLY A 62 6.63 7.94 6.39
C GLY A 62 5.81 7.04 5.48
N ILE A 63 6.02 7.17 4.18
CA ILE A 63 5.33 6.34 3.21
C ILE A 63 5.73 4.87 3.41
N ASN A 64 7.02 4.61 3.55
CA ASN A 64 7.51 3.25 3.75
C ASN A 64 6.90 2.63 5.01
N HIS A 65 6.85 3.41 6.09
CA HIS A 65 6.27 2.95 7.33
C HIS A 65 4.79 2.57 7.16
N ARG A 66 4.05 3.41 6.46
CA ARG A 66 2.64 3.14 6.23
C ARG A 66 2.42 1.93 5.34
N LEU A 67 3.24 1.77 4.31
CA LEU A 67 3.13 0.59 3.44
C LEU A 67 3.46 -0.69 4.20
N ARG A 68 4.41 -0.63 5.12
CA ARG A 68 4.72 -1.81 5.93
C ARG A 68 3.52 -2.19 6.80
N LYS A 69 2.82 -1.22 7.34
CA LYS A 69 1.61 -1.49 8.11
C LYS A 69 0.53 -2.11 7.25
N ILE A 70 0.38 -1.63 6.03
CA ILE A 70 -0.57 -2.21 5.09
C ILE A 70 -0.21 -3.67 4.81
N ASN A 71 1.08 -3.94 4.59
CA ASN A 71 1.53 -5.30 4.36
C ASN A 71 1.24 -6.21 5.55
N GLN A 72 1.45 -5.71 6.76
CA GLN A 72 1.16 -6.47 7.95
C GLN A 72 -0.32 -6.79 8.06
N PHE A 73 -1.15 -5.83 7.72
CA PHE A 73 -2.59 -6.04 7.73
C PHE A 73 -2.98 -7.15 6.76
N ALA A 74 -2.40 -7.12 5.56
CA ALA A 74 -2.68 -8.15 4.55
C ALA A 74 -2.22 -9.52 5.02
N GLU A 75 -1.04 -9.58 5.64
CA GLU A 75 -0.52 -10.86 6.15
C GLU A 75 -1.44 -11.42 7.21
N GLN A 76 -1.98 -10.57 8.06
CA GLN A 76 -2.89 -11.01 9.09
C GLN A 76 -4.15 -11.62 8.49
N LEU A 77 -4.66 -11.01 7.42
CA LEU A 77 -5.83 -11.56 6.75
C LEU A 77 -5.54 -12.93 6.15
N GLN A 78 -4.33 -13.11 5.60
CA GLN A 78 -3.96 -14.39 5.03
C GLN A 78 -3.85 -15.47 6.11
N LYS A 79 -3.35 -15.10 7.27
CA LYS A 79 -3.22 -16.03 8.36
C LYS A 79 -4.58 -16.50 8.89
N ASP A 80 -5.54 -15.58 8.89
CA ASP A 80 -6.86 -15.87 9.41
C ASP A 80 -7.73 -16.64 8.43
N ALA A 81 -7.31 -16.71 7.19
CA ALA A 81 -8.11 -17.35 6.14
C ALA A 81 -8.11 -18.88 6.24
#